data_2f2abfd92c07dc250f51c6a50e92750d
#
_entry.id   2f2abfd92c07dc250f51c6a50e92750d
#
_cell.length_a   1.000
_cell.length_b   1.000
_cell.length_c   1.000
_cell.angle_alpha   90.00
_cell.angle_beta   90.00
_cell.angle_gamma   90.00
#
_symmetry.space_group_name_H-M   'P 1'
#
loop_
_entity.id
_entity.type
_entity.pdbx_description
1 polymer ?
#
loop_
_entity_poly.entity_id
_entity_poly.type
_entity_poly.pdbx_seq_one_letter_code
_entity_poly.pdbx_strand_id
1 'polypeptide(L)'
;MNDCITALEYEGGITAIDSGMVRPQMAACYLMESGSAVAVIETGNAASAERILKVAQSRGRDPGEISHVIVTHVHLDHAGGAGTLMQLLPEATLVVHPRGARHLVDPSKLEASARAVYGDEKFDEMYGTLMPVPEKRVRVM
;
A
#
# COMPACT_ATOMS: atom_id res chain seq x y z
N MET A 1 19.19 3.26 14.86
CA MET A 1 18.50 1.99 14.92
C MET A 1 18.18 1.48 13.52
N ASN A 2 18.56 0.27 13.23
CA ASN A 2 18.30 -0.32 11.93
C ASN A 2 16.88 -0.83 11.83
N ASP A 3 16.09 -0.17 11.01
CA ASP A 3 14.84 -0.75 10.57
C ASP A 3 15.18 -1.84 9.56
N CYS A 4 15.41 -3.04 10.06
CA CYS A 4 15.62 -4.18 9.20
C CYS A 4 14.27 -4.58 8.62
N ILE A 5 14.01 -4.14 7.39
CA ILE A 5 12.77 -4.51 6.70
C ILE A 5 12.93 -5.92 6.20
N THR A 6 12.07 -6.82 6.66
CA THR A 6 12.07 -8.19 6.17
C THR A 6 11.48 -8.23 4.77
N ALA A 7 12.28 -8.70 3.81
CA ALA A 7 11.85 -8.89 2.44
C ALA A 7 12.37 -10.23 1.94
N LEU A 8 11.51 -11.01 1.30
CA LEU A 8 11.84 -12.33 0.79
C LEU A 8 11.60 -12.36 -0.72
N GLU A 9 12.63 -12.75 -1.45
CA GLU A 9 12.54 -12.91 -2.91
C GLU A 9 11.98 -14.29 -3.26
N TYR A 10 11.09 -14.31 -4.23
CA TYR A 10 10.55 -15.53 -4.82
C TYR A 10 10.80 -15.53 -6.31
N GLU A 11 10.65 -16.69 -6.92
CA GLU A 11 10.78 -16.83 -8.37
C GLU A 11 9.73 -15.98 -9.10
N GLY A 12 10.05 -15.56 -10.32
CA GLY A 12 9.12 -14.77 -11.14
C GLY A 12 9.13 -13.27 -10.86
N GLY A 13 10.17 -12.77 -10.18
CA GLY A 13 10.31 -11.34 -9.93
C GLY A 13 9.41 -10.84 -8.81
N ILE A 14 9.08 -11.69 -7.84
CA ILE A 14 8.19 -11.33 -6.73
C ILE A 14 9.02 -11.18 -5.46
N THR A 15 8.86 -10.05 -4.79
CA THR A 15 9.45 -9.81 -3.47
C THR A 15 8.32 -9.56 -2.47
N ALA A 16 8.25 -10.39 -1.43
CA ALA A 16 7.31 -10.18 -0.33
C ALA A 16 7.93 -9.26 0.71
N ILE A 17 7.20 -8.25 1.13
CA ILE A 17 7.66 -7.21 2.04
C ILE A 17 6.80 -7.24 3.29
N ASP A 18 7.44 -7.35 4.47
CA ASP A 18 6.73 -7.18 5.72
C ASP A 18 6.18 -5.74 5.79
N SER A 19 4.86 -5.61 5.90
CA SER A 19 4.22 -4.29 5.94
C SER A 19 4.56 -3.48 7.18
N GLY A 20 5.05 -4.13 8.23
CA GLY A 20 5.42 -3.47 9.49
C GLY A 20 4.22 -3.02 10.33
N MET A 21 3.03 -3.51 10.02
CA MET A 21 1.83 -3.17 10.77
C MET A 21 1.82 -3.87 12.12
N VAL A 22 1.57 -3.12 13.16
CA VAL A 22 1.36 -3.59 14.53
C VAL A 22 2.53 -4.44 15.06
N ARG A 23 2.89 -5.49 14.37
CA ARG A 23 4.00 -6.38 14.73
C ARG A 23 4.62 -7.00 13.48
N PRO A 24 5.87 -7.52 13.59
CA PRO A 24 6.51 -8.18 12.45
C PRO A 24 5.69 -9.34 11.90
N GLN A 25 5.67 -9.46 10.59
CA GLN A 25 5.05 -10.56 9.85
C GLN A 25 3.53 -10.67 10.03
N MET A 26 2.87 -9.58 10.39
CA MET A 26 1.42 -9.58 10.51
C MET A 26 0.74 -9.52 9.14
N ALA A 27 1.28 -8.74 8.22
CA ALA A 27 0.75 -8.57 6.88
C ALA A 27 1.88 -8.34 5.90
N ALA A 28 1.64 -8.59 4.63
CA ALA A 28 2.65 -8.45 3.59
C ALA A 28 2.15 -7.58 2.44
N CYS A 29 3.10 -6.86 1.84
CA CYS A 29 2.96 -6.22 0.55
C CYS A 29 3.89 -6.92 -0.43
N TYR A 30 3.69 -6.73 -1.72
CA TYR A 30 4.49 -7.41 -2.73
C TYR A 30 4.98 -6.43 -3.78
N LEU A 31 6.25 -6.58 -4.16
CA LEU A 31 6.81 -5.90 -5.31
C LEU A 31 6.91 -6.92 -6.43
N MET A 32 6.33 -6.63 -7.58
CA MET A 32 6.42 -7.47 -8.76
C MET A 32 7.24 -6.76 -9.83
N GLU A 33 8.24 -7.46 -10.35
CA GLU A 33 9.13 -6.94 -11.38
C GLU A 33 9.14 -7.89 -12.58
N SER A 34 8.99 -7.31 -13.77
CA SER A 34 9.11 -8.06 -15.03
C SER A 34 9.74 -7.13 -16.06
N GLY A 35 11.04 -7.31 -16.31
CA GLY A 35 11.80 -6.39 -17.16
C GLY A 35 11.78 -4.99 -16.58
N SER A 36 11.26 -4.03 -17.34
CA SER A 36 11.10 -2.64 -16.89
C SER A 36 9.78 -2.38 -16.18
N ALA A 37 8.87 -3.34 -16.16
CA ALA A 37 7.57 -3.19 -15.53
C ALA A 37 7.69 -3.49 -14.03
N VAL A 38 7.15 -2.59 -13.21
CA VAL A 38 7.18 -2.73 -11.75
C VAL A 38 5.80 -2.38 -11.20
N ALA A 39 5.28 -3.25 -10.36
CA ALA A 39 4.00 -3.06 -9.68
C ALA A 39 4.13 -3.37 -8.20
N VAL A 40 3.28 -2.73 -7.40
CA VAL A 40 3.14 -3.03 -5.97
C VAL A 40 1.76 -3.64 -5.76
N ILE A 41 1.70 -4.73 -5.01
CA ILE A 41 0.44 -5.38 -4.64
C ILE A 41 0.28 -5.29 -3.14
N GLU A 42 -0.86 -4.77 -2.71
CA GLU A 42 -1.18 -4.41 -1.33
C GLU A 42 -0.33 -3.26 -0.82
N THR A 43 -0.88 -2.47 0.07
CA THR A 43 -0.22 -1.25 0.52
C THR A 43 0.10 -1.22 2.02
N GLY A 44 -0.46 -2.15 2.80
CA GLY A 44 -0.38 -2.05 4.24
C GLY A 44 -1.08 -0.78 4.75
N ASN A 45 -0.54 -0.18 5.79
CA ASN A 45 -1.01 1.11 6.29
C ASN A 45 -0.13 2.25 5.75
N ALA A 46 -0.38 3.49 6.20
CA ALA A 46 0.38 4.65 5.73
C ALA A 46 1.90 4.51 5.99
N ALA A 47 2.27 3.95 7.12
CA ALA A 47 3.68 3.76 7.45
C ALA A 47 4.36 2.72 6.56
N SER A 48 3.61 1.81 5.97
CA SER A 48 4.16 0.78 5.08
C SER A 48 4.69 1.36 3.77
N ALA A 49 4.21 2.53 3.36
CA ALA A 49 4.62 3.15 2.10
C ALA A 49 6.14 3.36 2.02
N GLU A 50 6.75 3.86 3.09
CA GLU A 50 8.20 4.05 3.12
C GLU A 50 8.96 2.73 3.07
N ARG A 51 8.43 1.70 3.71
CA ARG A 51 9.04 0.36 3.68
C ARG A 51 9.05 -0.19 2.26
N ILE A 52 7.94 -0.04 1.55
CA ILE A 52 7.83 -0.46 0.15
C ILE A 52 8.85 0.28 -0.72
N LEU A 53 8.97 1.59 -0.56
CA LEU A 53 9.93 2.39 -1.32
C LEU A 53 11.37 1.99 -1.03
N LYS A 54 11.70 1.74 0.22
CA LYS A 54 13.06 1.31 0.59
C LYS A 54 13.42 -0.03 -0.06
N VAL A 55 12.49 -0.97 -0.07
CA VAL A 55 12.73 -2.27 -0.72
C VAL A 55 12.88 -2.08 -2.24
N ALA A 56 12.02 -1.28 -2.86
CA ALA A 56 12.13 -0.99 -4.29
C ALA A 56 13.50 -0.36 -4.63
N GLN A 57 13.93 0.62 -3.84
CA GLN A 57 15.23 1.27 -4.02
C GLN A 57 16.38 0.29 -3.86
N SER A 58 16.29 -0.61 -2.89
CA SER A 58 17.32 -1.63 -2.70
C SER A 58 17.45 -2.56 -3.89
N ARG A 59 16.42 -2.66 -4.70
CA ARG A 59 16.39 -3.44 -5.94
C ARG A 59 16.69 -2.60 -7.18
N GLY A 60 17.10 -1.35 -7.00
CA GLY A 60 17.43 -0.44 -8.10
C GLY A 60 16.23 0.16 -8.81
N ARG A 61 15.08 0.19 -8.15
CA ARG A 61 13.85 0.75 -8.72
C ARG A 61 13.52 2.09 -8.09
N ASP A 62 13.37 3.11 -8.92
CA ASP A 62 12.94 4.43 -8.48
C ASP A 62 11.41 4.50 -8.38
N PRO A 63 10.86 5.41 -7.56
CA PRO A 63 9.41 5.57 -7.46
C PRO A 63 8.72 5.81 -8.81
N GLY A 64 9.36 6.53 -9.72
CA GLY A 64 8.81 6.80 -11.06
C GLY A 64 8.72 5.57 -11.96
N GLU A 65 9.39 4.48 -11.61
CA GLU A 65 9.32 3.23 -12.37
C GLU A 65 8.14 2.35 -11.99
N ILE A 66 7.52 2.61 -10.84
CA ILE A 66 6.37 1.82 -10.37
C ILE A 66 5.12 2.33 -11.10
N SER A 67 4.58 1.50 -11.98
CA SER A 67 3.49 1.88 -12.86
C SER A 67 2.10 1.56 -12.30
N HIS A 68 2.00 0.59 -11.41
CA HIS A 68 0.72 0.14 -10.86
C HIS A 68 0.82 -0.19 -9.39
N VAL A 69 -0.23 0.19 -8.67
CA VAL A 69 -0.49 -0.26 -7.31
C VAL A 69 -1.81 -1.02 -7.37
N ILE A 70 -1.80 -2.27 -6.95
CA ILE A 70 -2.95 -3.16 -7.03
C ILE A 70 -3.37 -3.54 -5.62
N VAL A 71 -4.62 -3.26 -5.26
CA VAL A 71 -5.16 -3.72 -3.98
C VAL A 71 -6.20 -4.80 -4.25
N THR A 72 -6.11 -5.88 -3.50
CA THR A 72 -7.00 -7.02 -3.68
C THR A 72 -8.38 -6.75 -3.10
N HIS A 73 -8.43 -5.96 -2.04
CA HIS A 73 -9.67 -5.53 -1.38
C HIS A 73 -9.36 -4.30 -0.51
N VAL A 74 -10.39 -3.71 0.09
CA VAL A 74 -10.24 -2.43 0.77
C VAL A 74 -10.11 -2.51 2.29
N HIS A 75 -9.89 -3.68 2.86
CA HIS A 75 -9.54 -3.76 4.28
C HIS A 75 -8.27 -2.96 4.53
N LEU A 76 -8.22 -2.25 5.65
CA LEU A 76 -7.19 -1.25 5.90
C LEU A 76 -5.79 -1.82 6.09
N ASP A 77 -5.67 -3.08 6.45
CA ASP A 77 -4.39 -3.78 6.51
C ASP A 77 -3.81 -4.08 5.11
N HIS A 78 -4.62 -3.93 4.06
CA HIS A 78 -4.22 -4.12 2.67
C HIS A 78 -4.26 -2.83 1.86
N ALA A 79 -5.22 -1.95 2.12
CA ALA A 79 -5.44 -0.74 1.34
C ALA A 79 -5.32 0.56 2.14
N GLY A 80 -5.05 0.48 3.43
CA GLY A 80 -4.99 1.67 4.28
C GLY A 80 -3.91 2.66 3.89
N GLY A 81 -2.83 2.19 3.29
CA GLY A 81 -1.74 3.04 2.83
C GLY A 81 -1.84 3.48 1.37
N ALA A 82 -2.94 3.15 0.68
CA ALA A 82 -3.05 3.41 -0.76
C ALA A 82 -2.84 4.88 -1.11
N GLY A 83 -3.54 5.79 -0.44
CA GLY A 83 -3.41 7.22 -0.71
C GLY A 83 -2.03 7.75 -0.44
N THR A 84 -1.43 7.36 0.68
CA THR A 84 -0.07 7.78 1.02
C THR A 84 0.94 7.25 0.00
N LEU A 85 0.82 5.97 -0.35
CA LEU A 85 1.72 5.37 -1.33
C LEU A 85 1.58 6.05 -2.70
N MET A 86 0.36 6.29 -3.15
CA MET A 86 0.11 6.93 -4.45
C MET A 86 0.70 8.34 -4.52
N GLN A 87 0.75 9.07 -3.41
CA GLN A 87 1.41 10.38 -3.38
C GLN A 87 2.91 10.27 -3.62
N LEU A 88 3.51 9.15 -3.24
CA LEU A 88 4.95 8.91 -3.40
C LEU A 88 5.30 8.30 -4.75
N LEU A 89 4.31 7.84 -5.50
CA LEU A 89 4.49 7.16 -6.80
C LEU A 89 3.82 7.98 -7.90
N PRO A 90 4.54 8.97 -8.48
CA PRO A 90 3.91 9.94 -9.38
C PRO A 90 3.36 9.35 -10.68
N GLU A 91 3.91 8.22 -11.13
CA GLU A 91 3.52 7.61 -12.40
C GLU A 91 2.58 6.40 -12.23
N ALA A 92 2.23 6.05 -11.00
CA ALA A 92 1.44 4.85 -10.74
C ALA A 92 -0.05 5.07 -10.95
N THR A 93 -0.72 4.03 -11.39
CA THR A 93 -2.18 3.93 -11.44
C THR A 93 -2.62 2.92 -10.39
N LEU A 94 -3.62 3.28 -9.60
CA LEU A 94 -4.22 2.37 -8.63
C LEU A 94 -5.24 1.48 -9.32
N VAL A 95 -5.07 0.17 -9.20
CA VAL A 95 -6.00 -0.81 -9.77
C VAL A 95 -6.78 -1.45 -8.62
N VAL A 96 -8.10 -1.42 -8.72
CA VAL A 96 -8.98 -1.88 -7.64
C VAL A 96 -10.32 -2.35 -8.21
N HIS A 97 -10.98 -3.25 -7.48
CA HIS A 97 -12.33 -3.68 -7.82
C HIS A 97 -13.30 -2.49 -7.81
N PRO A 98 -14.29 -2.43 -8.73
CA PRO A 98 -15.23 -1.29 -8.78
C PRO A 98 -15.91 -0.95 -7.47
N ARG A 99 -16.25 -1.95 -6.66
CA ARG A 99 -16.89 -1.72 -5.36
C ARG A 99 -15.96 -1.07 -4.35
N GLY A 100 -14.66 -1.28 -4.50
CA GLY A 100 -13.66 -0.69 -3.60
C GLY A 100 -13.21 0.70 -4.01
N ALA A 101 -13.30 1.03 -5.29
CA ALA A 101 -12.74 2.27 -5.84
C ALA A 101 -13.25 3.51 -5.10
N ARG A 102 -14.54 3.61 -4.87
CA ARG A 102 -15.15 4.76 -4.20
C ARG A 102 -14.61 4.98 -2.79
N HIS A 103 -14.26 3.89 -2.10
CA HIS A 103 -13.75 3.96 -0.72
C HIS A 103 -12.30 4.41 -0.65
N LEU A 104 -11.56 4.31 -1.76
CA LEU A 104 -10.19 4.82 -1.81
C LEU A 104 -10.13 6.24 -2.37
N VAL A 105 -11.08 6.62 -3.22
CA VAL A 105 -11.23 8.01 -3.66
C VAL A 105 -11.74 8.88 -2.51
N ASP A 106 -12.69 8.37 -1.74
CA ASP A 106 -13.19 9.02 -0.53
C ASP A 106 -13.18 8.03 0.63
N PRO A 107 -12.12 8.00 1.43
CA PRO A 107 -11.99 7.02 2.51
C PRO A 107 -12.77 7.34 3.78
N SER A 108 -13.59 8.39 3.79
CA SER A 108 -14.28 8.84 4.99
C SER A 108 -15.14 7.76 5.64
N LYS A 109 -15.83 6.94 4.84
CA LYS A 109 -16.67 5.85 5.37
C LYS A 109 -15.86 4.74 5.98
N LEU A 110 -14.74 4.36 5.33
CA LEU A 110 -13.83 3.36 5.88
C LEU A 110 -13.24 3.83 7.20
N GLU A 111 -12.83 5.07 7.25
CA GLU A 111 -12.26 5.65 8.45
C GLU A 111 -13.29 5.69 9.58
N ALA A 112 -14.50 6.17 9.31
CA ALA A 112 -15.57 6.24 10.31
C ALA A 112 -15.92 4.86 10.85
N SER A 113 -16.01 3.86 9.98
CA SER A 113 -16.34 2.50 10.39
C SER A 113 -15.23 1.89 11.25
N ALA A 114 -13.97 2.09 10.87
CA ALA A 114 -12.84 1.55 11.62
C ALA A 114 -12.69 2.26 12.96
N ARG A 115 -12.90 3.57 13.02
CA ARG A 115 -12.87 4.31 14.28
C ARG A 115 -13.96 3.87 15.23
N ALA A 116 -15.13 3.51 14.70
CA ALA A 116 -16.23 2.99 15.53
C ALA A 116 -15.87 1.64 16.16
N VAL A 117 -15.08 0.82 15.46
CA VAL A 117 -14.66 -0.51 15.94
C VAL A 117 -13.49 -0.42 16.91
N TYR A 118 -12.45 0.33 16.56
CA TYR A 118 -11.19 0.35 17.30
C TYR A 118 -11.07 1.50 18.30
N GLY A 119 -11.84 2.57 18.13
CA GLY A 119 -11.67 3.83 18.84
C GLY A 119 -10.61 4.70 18.15
N ASP A 120 -10.66 6.01 18.41
CA ASP A 120 -9.80 6.98 17.71
C ASP A 120 -8.33 6.75 17.99
N GLU A 121 -7.97 6.53 19.25
CA GLU A 121 -6.58 6.34 19.65
C GLU A 121 -5.96 5.13 18.95
N LYS A 122 -6.65 4.00 18.99
CA LYS A 122 -6.14 2.76 18.39
C LYS A 122 -6.11 2.85 16.88
N PHE A 123 -7.11 3.49 16.29
CA PHE A 123 -7.13 3.73 14.85
C PHE A 123 -5.91 4.55 14.40
N ASP A 124 -5.66 5.67 15.09
CA ASP A 124 -4.53 6.52 14.74
C ASP A 124 -3.20 5.79 14.88
N GLU A 125 -3.08 4.94 15.88
CA GLU A 125 -1.88 4.13 16.11
C GLU A 125 -1.68 3.08 15.02
N MET A 126 -2.75 2.41 14.59
CA MET A 126 -2.68 1.30 13.61
C MET A 126 -2.60 1.79 12.17
N TYR A 127 -3.38 2.79 11.81
CA TYR A 127 -3.55 3.19 10.41
C TYR A 127 -3.13 4.62 10.12
N GLY A 128 -3.16 5.49 11.11
CA GLY A 128 -2.87 6.90 10.90
C GLY A 128 -3.94 7.56 10.03
N THR A 129 -3.52 8.46 9.16
CA THR A 129 -4.43 9.19 8.29
C THR A 129 -4.66 8.42 6.99
N LEU A 130 -5.94 8.25 6.63
CA LEU A 130 -6.30 7.69 5.33
C LEU A 130 -6.35 8.82 4.31
N MET A 131 -5.40 8.82 3.38
CA MET A 131 -5.33 9.84 2.33
C MET A 131 -6.18 9.40 1.14
N PRO A 132 -6.97 10.32 0.54
CA PRO A 132 -7.75 9.98 -0.65
C PRO A 132 -6.82 9.80 -1.87
N VAL A 133 -7.28 8.96 -2.82
CA VAL A 133 -6.62 8.79 -4.10
C VAL A 133 -7.39 9.60 -5.15
N PRO A 134 -6.74 10.46 -5.94
CA PRO A 134 -7.44 11.16 -7.01
C PRO A 134 -8.13 10.18 -7.96
N GLU A 135 -9.39 10.44 -8.27
CA GLU A 135 -10.20 9.55 -9.10
C GLU A 135 -9.56 9.27 -10.46
N LYS A 136 -8.92 10.26 -11.06
CA LYS A 136 -8.24 10.13 -12.35
C LYS A 136 -7.07 9.15 -12.33
N ARG A 137 -6.58 8.79 -11.14
CA ARG A 137 -5.47 7.84 -10.98
C ARG A 137 -5.96 6.44 -10.63
N VAL A 138 -7.26 6.23 -10.59
CA VAL A 138 -7.88 4.94 -10.25
C VAL A 138 -8.39 4.27 -11.52
N ARG A 139 -8.02 3.00 -11.67
CA ARG A 139 -8.52 2.14 -12.76
C ARG A 139 -9.27 0.98 -12.13
N VAL A 140 -10.55 0.82 -12.50
CA VAL A 140 -11.35 -0.31 -12.03
C VAL A 140 -11.20 -1.49 -12.96
N MET A 141 -11.27 -2.67 -12.38
CA MET A 141 -11.22 -3.91 -13.15
C MET A 141 -12.61 -4.33 -13.62
#